data_ba5185a3d6bdbc231e5c7224794ec9de
#
_entry.id   ba5185a3d6bdbc231e5c7224794ec9de
#
_cell.length_a   1.000
_cell.length_b   1.000
_cell.length_c   1.000
_cell.angle_alpha   90.00
_cell.angle_beta   90.00
_cell.angle_gamma   90.00
#
_symmetry.space_group_name_H-M   'P 1'
#
loop_
_entity.id
_entity.type
_entity.pdbx_description
1 polymer ?
#
loop_
_entity_poly.entity_id
_entity_poly.type
_entity_poly.pdbx_seq_one_letter_code
_entity_poly.pdbx_strand_id
1 'polypeptide(L)'
;MTMLSKYYVPGLAIEDHSIDVPLDWTGHEPGRAFDGETIKLFYRVVTTPEHVHDDLPGGPGGAGPRLNSPTSDGWIEEATKHFRVILPDQRGTGRSSRVDTHAMARIAAAHDDDAAAGARAQADYLKKFLADSIVRDFEHLRLTEFGGRKWVTMGQ
;
A
#
# COMPACT_ATOMS: atom_id res chain seq x y z
N MET A 1 6.05 11.04 2.77
CA MET A 1 5.53 10.11 3.81
C MET A 1 4.77 10.85 4.88
N THR A 2 3.65 10.30 5.32
CA THR A 2 2.90 10.78 6.48
C THR A 2 2.72 9.64 7.47
N MET A 3 3.27 9.78 8.68
CA MET A 3 2.97 8.87 9.78
C MET A 3 1.54 9.15 10.26
N LEU A 4 0.69 8.14 10.28
CA LEU A 4 -0.70 8.25 10.70
C LEU A 4 -0.88 7.92 12.18
N SER A 5 -0.21 6.87 12.66
CA SER A 5 -0.25 6.45 14.05
C SER A 5 0.95 5.58 14.41
N LYS A 6 1.30 5.59 15.69
CA LYS A 6 2.23 4.63 16.29
C LYS A 6 1.60 4.11 17.57
N TYR A 7 1.59 2.79 17.73
CA TYR A 7 1.01 2.14 18.90
C TYR A 7 1.69 0.80 19.17
N TYR A 8 1.41 0.27 20.35
CA TYR A 8 1.98 -0.99 20.82
C TYR A 8 0.85 -1.97 21.13
N VAL A 9 1.06 -3.20 20.73
CA VAL A 9 0.29 -4.34 21.23
C VAL A 9 1.26 -5.29 21.92
N PRO A 10 0.82 -6.26 22.75
CA PRO A 10 1.74 -7.15 23.41
C PRO A 10 2.74 -7.79 22.43
N GLY A 11 4.03 -7.51 22.61
CA GLY A 11 5.13 -8.03 21.81
C GLY A 11 5.39 -7.37 20.45
N LEU A 12 4.59 -6.36 20.05
CA LEU A 12 4.78 -5.67 18.77
C LEU A 12 4.74 -4.15 18.92
N ALA A 13 5.60 -3.48 18.16
CA ALA A 13 5.52 -2.06 17.85
C ALA A 13 4.98 -1.89 16.43
N ILE A 14 3.97 -1.07 16.26
CA ILE A 14 3.22 -0.91 15.01
C ILE A 14 3.20 0.56 14.63
N GLU A 15 3.56 0.85 13.38
CA GLU A 15 3.48 2.17 12.79
C GLU A 15 2.64 2.13 11.52
N ASP A 16 1.62 2.96 11.47
CA ASP A 16 0.76 3.13 10.30
C ASP A 16 1.19 4.37 9.53
N HIS A 17 1.36 4.23 8.24
CA HIS A 17 1.84 5.28 7.35
C HIS A 17 1.01 5.38 6.08
N SER A 18 1.14 6.52 5.39
CA SER A 18 0.69 6.65 4.01
C SER A 18 1.67 7.46 3.16
N ILE A 19 1.71 7.14 1.88
CA ILE A 19 2.39 7.94 0.87
C ILE A 19 1.43 8.21 -0.29
N ASP A 20 1.75 9.24 -1.07
CA ASP A 20 1.09 9.48 -2.35
C ASP A 20 1.81 8.69 -3.44
N VAL A 21 1.01 8.10 -4.33
CA VAL A 21 1.49 7.45 -5.56
C VAL A 21 0.65 7.93 -6.74
N PRO A 22 1.17 7.93 -7.97
CA PRO A 22 0.38 8.30 -9.14
C PRO A 22 -0.86 7.40 -9.27
N LEU A 23 -2.01 7.98 -9.59
CA LEU A 23 -3.16 7.18 -10.00
C LEU A 23 -2.82 6.40 -11.26
N ASP A 24 -2.13 7.04 -12.20
CA ASP A 24 -1.69 6.45 -13.46
C ASP A 24 -0.16 6.44 -13.54
N TRP A 25 0.42 5.26 -13.67
CA TRP A 25 1.87 5.09 -13.80
C TRP A 25 2.40 5.31 -15.21
N THR A 26 1.54 5.63 -16.19
CA THR A 26 1.96 5.91 -17.56
C THR A 26 2.87 7.14 -17.60
N GLY A 27 4.08 6.98 -18.11
CA GLY A 27 5.08 8.06 -18.16
C GLY A 27 5.80 8.36 -16.84
N HIS A 28 5.50 7.64 -15.76
CA HIS A 28 6.15 7.80 -14.46
C HIS A 28 7.00 6.58 -14.09
N GLU A 29 8.05 6.81 -13.31
CA GLU A 29 8.95 5.78 -12.81
C GLU A 29 8.95 5.75 -11.27
N PRO A 30 8.92 4.56 -10.65
CA PRO A 30 9.08 4.43 -9.21
C PRO A 30 10.36 5.09 -8.68
N GLY A 31 10.27 5.74 -7.51
CA GLY A 31 11.39 6.45 -6.91
C GLY A 31 11.72 7.81 -7.51
N ARG A 32 10.96 8.26 -8.51
CA ARG A 32 11.07 9.59 -9.10
C ARG A 32 9.92 10.49 -8.67
N ALA A 33 10.14 11.80 -8.79
CA ALA A 33 9.06 12.78 -8.67
C ALA A 33 8.06 12.56 -9.81
N PHE A 34 6.80 12.78 -9.52
CA PHE A 34 5.70 12.66 -10.47
C PHE A 34 4.74 13.83 -10.31
N ASP A 35 3.91 14.02 -11.30
CA ASP A 35 2.83 15.01 -11.36
C ASP A 35 1.48 14.32 -11.64
N GLY A 36 0.41 15.12 -11.73
CA GLY A 36 -0.92 14.63 -12.02
C GLY A 36 -1.71 14.13 -10.78
N GLU A 37 -2.72 13.33 -11.05
CA GLU A 37 -3.62 12.82 -10.02
C GLU A 37 -2.94 11.75 -9.18
N THR A 38 -3.09 11.86 -7.85
CA THR A 38 -2.50 10.94 -6.88
C THR A 38 -3.57 10.19 -6.08
N ILE A 39 -3.17 9.02 -5.60
CA ILE A 39 -3.92 8.24 -4.62
C ILE A 39 -3.06 7.95 -3.41
N LYS A 40 -3.69 7.68 -2.27
CA LYS A 40 -3.01 7.28 -1.04
C LYS A 40 -2.74 5.79 -1.04
N LEU A 41 -1.48 5.42 -0.83
CA LEU A 41 -1.07 4.07 -0.50
C LEU A 41 -0.84 4.00 1.01
N PHE A 42 -1.59 3.16 1.68
CA PHE A 42 -1.40 2.85 3.10
C PHE A 42 -0.42 1.70 3.26
N TYR A 43 0.43 1.77 4.28
CA TYR A 43 1.24 0.64 4.71
C TYR A 43 1.47 0.66 6.22
N ARG A 44 1.67 -0.52 6.77
CA ARG A 44 1.98 -0.74 8.18
C ARG A 44 3.38 -1.29 8.31
N VAL A 45 4.12 -0.76 9.27
CA VAL A 45 5.41 -1.29 9.69
C VAL A 45 5.23 -1.99 11.02
N VAL A 46 5.69 -3.23 11.11
CA VAL A 46 5.60 -4.06 12.31
C VAL A 46 6.99 -4.50 12.70
N THR A 47 7.33 -4.24 13.96
CA THR A 47 8.59 -4.66 14.57
C THR A 47 8.36 -5.18 15.98
N THR A 48 9.35 -5.84 16.59
CA THR A 48 9.34 -6.01 18.04
C THR A 48 9.75 -4.69 18.73
N PRO A 49 9.35 -4.44 19.99
CA PRO A 49 9.75 -3.23 20.72
C PRO A 49 11.27 -3.05 20.84
N GLU A 50 12.01 -4.14 20.84
CA GLU A 50 13.48 -4.17 20.93
C GLU A 50 14.15 -3.66 19.65
N HIS A 51 13.49 -3.86 18.49
CA HIS A 51 13.99 -3.52 17.16
C HIS A 51 13.35 -2.28 16.53
N VAL A 52 12.64 -1.47 17.30
CA VAL A 52 11.99 -0.24 16.79
C VAL A 52 12.97 0.71 16.09
N HIS A 53 14.23 0.68 16.52
CA HIS A 53 15.30 1.54 15.99
C HIS A 53 16.22 0.85 14.99
N ASP A 54 16.05 -0.45 14.77
CA ASP A 54 16.91 -1.21 13.87
C ASP A 54 16.41 -1.10 12.44
N ASP A 55 17.34 -0.80 11.54
CA ASP A 55 17.10 -0.80 10.09
C ASP A 55 17.07 -2.23 9.53
N LEU A 56 16.17 -3.06 10.03
CA LEU A 56 16.02 -4.42 9.54
C LEU A 56 15.34 -4.42 8.14
N PRO A 57 15.86 -5.18 7.18
CA PRO A 57 15.18 -5.35 5.90
C PRO A 57 13.83 -6.03 6.11
N GLY A 58 12.79 -5.50 5.49
CA GLY A 58 11.42 -6.02 5.61
C GLY A 58 10.89 -6.59 4.31
N GLY A 59 9.84 -7.40 4.43
CA GLY A 59 9.11 -7.97 3.30
C GLY A 59 7.66 -7.47 3.22
N PRO A 60 7.05 -7.38 2.03
CA PRO A 60 5.65 -6.98 1.85
C PRO A 60 4.69 -8.16 2.04
N GLY A 61 3.51 -7.87 2.56
CA GLY A 61 2.36 -8.78 2.65
C GLY A 61 1.10 -8.14 2.06
N GLY A 62 0.04 -8.91 1.86
CA GLY A 62 -1.27 -8.41 1.38
C GLY A 62 -1.94 -7.41 2.35
N ALA A 63 -3.25 -7.11 2.12
CA ALA A 63 -4.03 -6.24 3.01
C ALA A 63 -3.76 -6.59 4.47
N GLY A 64 -3.23 -5.63 5.22
CA GLY A 64 -2.64 -5.89 6.52
C GLY A 64 -3.63 -6.47 7.52
N PRO A 65 -3.36 -7.64 8.11
CA PRO A 65 -4.18 -8.20 9.18
C PRO A 65 -4.26 -7.20 10.35
N ARG A 66 -5.34 -7.24 11.10
CA ARG A 66 -5.44 -6.54 12.37
C ARG A 66 -4.63 -7.30 13.40
N LEU A 67 -3.40 -6.87 13.61
CA LEU A 67 -2.49 -7.49 14.57
C LEU A 67 -2.90 -7.10 15.99
N ASN A 68 -3.36 -8.06 16.77
CA ASN A 68 -3.65 -7.90 18.19
C ASN A 68 -2.53 -8.46 19.08
N SER A 69 -1.72 -9.37 18.52
CA SER A 69 -0.53 -9.95 19.16
C SER A 69 0.36 -10.60 18.08
N PRO A 70 1.63 -10.92 18.37
CA PRO A 70 2.51 -11.66 17.44
C PRO A 70 1.93 -13.01 17.03
N THR A 71 1.22 -13.66 17.95
CA THR A 71 0.66 -14.99 17.76
C THR A 71 -0.66 -15.01 16.99
N SER A 72 -1.23 -13.84 16.67
CA SER A 72 -2.48 -13.74 15.88
C SER A 72 -2.34 -14.34 14.49
N ASP A 73 -1.15 -14.18 13.90
CA ASP A 73 -0.75 -14.74 12.61
C ASP A 73 0.64 -15.34 12.79
N GLY A 74 0.74 -16.64 12.96
CA GLY A 74 1.96 -17.33 13.44
C GLY A 74 3.25 -17.01 12.67
N TRP A 75 3.17 -16.60 11.40
CA TRP A 75 4.33 -16.18 10.63
C TRP A 75 4.89 -14.80 11.05
N ILE A 76 4.05 -13.90 11.58
CA ILE A 76 4.46 -12.56 12.03
C ILE A 76 5.43 -12.67 13.20
N GLU A 77 5.15 -13.57 14.16
CA GLU A 77 6.04 -13.80 15.30
C GLU A 77 7.44 -14.24 14.85
N GLU A 78 7.52 -15.13 13.88
CA GLU A 78 8.81 -15.58 13.36
C GLU A 78 9.49 -14.50 12.52
N ALA A 79 8.75 -13.85 11.63
CA ALA A 79 9.29 -12.83 10.76
C ALA A 79 9.85 -11.62 11.54
N THR A 80 9.17 -11.17 12.60
CA THR A 80 9.60 -10.00 13.39
C THR A 80 10.83 -10.24 14.24
N LYS A 81 11.26 -11.50 14.43
CA LYS A 81 12.57 -11.80 15.06
C LYS A 81 13.74 -11.41 14.15
N HIS A 82 13.53 -11.35 12.85
CA HIS A 82 14.61 -11.20 11.86
C HIS A 82 14.42 -9.99 10.94
N PHE A 83 13.19 -9.48 10.82
CA PHE A 83 12.82 -8.48 9.84
C PHE A 83 11.92 -7.41 10.45
N ARG A 84 12.03 -6.20 9.92
CA ARG A 84 10.95 -5.23 9.94
C ARG A 84 9.92 -5.68 8.89
N VAL A 85 8.72 -6.00 9.33
CA VAL A 85 7.66 -6.47 8.44
C VAL A 85 6.87 -5.27 7.91
N ILE A 86 6.71 -5.18 6.59
CA ILE A 86 5.96 -4.12 5.92
C ILE A 86 4.72 -4.75 5.31
N LEU A 87 3.56 -4.24 5.70
CA LEU A 87 2.24 -4.72 5.28
C LEU A 87 1.53 -3.58 4.51
N PRO A 88 1.75 -3.45 3.20
CA PRO A 88 1.02 -2.46 2.42
C PRO A 88 -0.38 -2.97 2.06
N ASP A 89 -1.37 -2.08 2.15
CA ASP A 89 -2.66 -2.31 1.51
C ASP A 89 -2.54 -1.93 0.04
N GLN A 90 -2.84 -2.86 -0.86
CA GLN A 90 -2.79 -2.59 -2.29
C GLN A 90 -3.71 -1.44 -2.65
N ARG A 91 -3.34 -0.68 -3.72
CA ARG A 91 -4.24 0.33 -4.30
C ARG A 91 -5.63 -0.27 -4.54
N GLY A 92 -6.67 0.49 -4.31
CA GLY A 92 -8.04 0.04 -4.45
C GLY A 92 -8.62 -0.71 -3.25
N THR A 93 -7.82 -1.05 -2.23
CA THR A 93 -8.23 -1.90 -1.11
C THR A 93 -7.88 -1.31 0.26
N GLY A 94 -8.38 -1.94 1.32
CA GLY A 94 -7.99 -1.69 2.70
C GLY A 94 -8.14 -0.24 3.14
N ARG A 95 -7.06 0.34 3.63
CA ARG A 95 -6.91 1.75 4.06
C ARG A 95 -6.27 2.63 2.99
N SER A 96 -5.80 2.03 1.88
CA SER A 96 -5.43 2.75 0.67
C SER A 96 -6.64 3.36 -0.01
N SER A 97 -6.42 4.29 -0.96
CA SER A 97 -7.54 4.84 -1.76
C SER A 97 -8.32 3.71 -2.41
N ARG A 98 -9.61 3.63 -2.08
CA ARG A 98 -10.47 2.50 -2.47
C ARG A 98 -11.08 2.71 -3.84
N VAL A 99 -11.29 1.61 -4.55
CA VAL A 99 -12.28 1.53 -5.63
C VAL A 99 -13.60 1.12 -5.00
N ASP A 100 -14.57 2.02 -5.01
CA ASP A 100 -15.89 1.80 -4.45
C ASP A 100 -17.00 2.23 -5.42
N THR A 101 -18.26 1.94 -5.04
CA THR A 101 -19.43 2.28 -5.85
C THR A 101 -19.59 3.79 -6.04
N HIS A 102 -19.14 4.62 -5.09
CA HIS A 102 -19.20 6.07 -5.21
C HIS A 102 -18.21 6.60 -6.24
N ALA A 103 -16.98 6.06 -6.28
CA ALA A 103 -16.00 6.39 -7.31
C ALA A 103 -16.52 6.01 -8.69
N MET A 104 -17.06 4.80 -8.83
CA MET A 104 -17.65 4.32 -10.07
C MET A 104 -18.84 5.17 -10.52
N ALA A 105 -19.76 5.52 -9.61
CA ALA A 105 -20.91 6.36 -9.91
C ALA A 105 -20.50 7.77 -10.38
N ARG A 106 -19.49 8.39 -9.75
CA ARG A 106 -18.98 9.71 -10.17
C ARG A 106 -18.39 9.68 -11.58
N ILE A 107 -17.65 8.61 -11.93
CA ILE A 107 -17.08 8.45 -13.26
C ILE A 107 -18.21 8.28 -14.29
N ALA A 108 -19.23 7.49 -14.00
CA ALA A 108 -20.38 7.32 -14.88
C ALA A 108 -21.15 8.64 -15.06
N ALA A 109 -21.42 9.37 -13.98
CA ALA A 109 -22.17 10.62 -13.99
C ALA A 109 -21.48 11.74 -14.79
N ALA A 110 -20.15 11.68 -14.95
CA ALA A 110 -19.44 12.61 -15.85
C ALA A 110 -19.76 12.39 -17.34
N HIS A 111 -20.52 11.33 -17.69
CA HIS A 111 -20.90 10.93 -19.04
C HIS A 111 -22.40 10.62 -19.12
N ASP A 112 -23.25 11.40 -18.41
CA ASP A 112 -24.70 11.14 -18.29
C ASP A 112 -25.41 11.00 -19.63
N ASP A 113 -24.94 11.67 -20.68
CA ASP A 113 -25.54 11.65 -22.03
C ASP A 113 -25.09 10.42 -22.85
N ASP A 114 -24.05 9.66 -22.43
CA ASP A 114 -23.53 8.48 -23.13
C ASP A 114 -23.11 7.38 -22.14
N ALA A 115 -24.03 6.47 -21.88
CA ALA A 115 -23.79 5.33 -21.00
C ALA A 115 -22.61 4.44 -21.46
N ALA A 116 -22.36 4.35 -22.76
CA ALA A 116 -21.23 3.58 -23.30
C ALA A 116 -19.90 4.30 -23.04
N ALA A 117 -19.88 5.63 -23.11
CA ALA A 117 -18.72 6.42 -22.74
C ALA A 117 -18.44 6.31 -21.22
N GLY A 118 -19.49 6.36 -20.38
CA GLY A 118 -19.38 6.15 -18.95
C GLY A 118 -18.80 4.79 -18.60
N ALA A 119 -19.28 3.73 -19.23
CA ALA A 119 -18.74 2.38 -19.02
C ALA A 119 -17.26 2.24 -19.45
N ARG A 120 -16.88 2.85 -20.58
CA ARG A 120 -15.47 2.90 -21.01
C ARG A 120 -14.59 3.65 -20.01
N ALA A 121 -15.04 4.79 -19.53
CA ALA A 121 -14.31 5.58 -18.53
C ALA A 121 -14.13 4.81 -17.21
N GLN A 122 -15.15 4.08 -16.75
CA GLN A 122 -15.04 3.19 -15.59
C GLN A 122 -14.03 2.06 -15.84
N ALA A 123 -14.04 1.43 -17.02
CA ALA A 123 -13.09 0.39 -17.37
C ALA A 123 -11.64 0.93 -17.41
N ASP A 124 -11.43 2.12 -17.97
CA ASP A 124 -10.11 2.75 -18.02
C ASP A 124 -9.61 3.16 -16.63
N TYR A 125 -10.52 3.59 -15.75
CA TYR A 125 -10.16 3.82 -14.35
C TYR A 125 -9.73 2.52 -13.66
N LEU A 126 -10.47 1.43 -13.82
CA LEU A 126 -10.16 0.13 -13.21
C LEU A 126 -8.82 -0.46 -13.71
N LYS A 127 -8.43 -0.22 -14.95
CA LYS A 127 -7.13 -0.63 -15.49
C LYS A 127 -5.95 -0.06 -14.69
N LYS A 128 -6.12 1.08 -14.03
CA LYS A 128 -5.09 1.70 -13.20
C LYS A 128 -4.84 0.97 -11.87
N PHE A 129 -5.66 -0.04 -11.56
CA PHE A 129 -5.58 -0.85 -10.33
C PHE A 129 -5.12 -2.30 -10.60
N LEU A 130 -4.52 -2.55 -11.76
CA LEU A 130 -3.99 -3.86 -12.11
C LEU A 130 -2.62 -4.12 -11.45
N ALA A 131 -2.16 -5.35 -11.58
CA ALA A 131 -0.96 -5.85 -10.88
C ALA A 131 0.31 -5.06 -11.19
N ASP A 132 0.49 -4.56 -12.40
CA ASP A 132 1.61 -3.73 -12.80
C ASP A 132 1.69 -2.42 -12.01
N SER A 133 0.54 -1.76 -11.81
CA SER A 133 0.46 -0.56 -10.98
C SER A 133 0.72 -0.86 -9.50
N ILE A 134 0.22 -1.99 -8.99
CA ILE A 134 0.47 -2.43 -7.61
C ILE A 134 1.97 -2.66 -7.37
N VAL A 135 2.64 -3.34 -8.30
CA VAL A 135 4.10 -3.58 -8.22
C VAL A 135 4.87 -2.26 -8.26
N ARG A 136 4.47 -1.31 -9.11
CA ARG A 136 5.10 0.02 -9.17
C ARG A 136 4.91 0.83 -7.90
N ASP A 137 3.74 0.74 -7.25
CA ASP A 137 3.50 1.36 -5.94
C ASP A 137 4.47 0.83 -4.90
N PHE A 138 4.63 -0.49 -4.81
CA PHE A 138 5.52 -1.10 -3.83
C PHE A 138 6.99 -0.81 -4.12
N GLU A 139 7.35 -0.74 -5.40
CA GLU A 139 8.70 -0.32 -5.79
C GLU A 139 8.95 1.15 -5.46
N HIS A 140 7.98 2.03 -5.68
CA HIS A 140 8.06 3.43 -5.27
C HIS A 140 8.23 3.54 -3.76
N LEU A 141 7.40 2.84 -2.99
CA LEU A 141 7.50 2.77 -1.53
C LEU A 141 8.91 2.31 -1.09
N ARG A 142 9.42 1.22 -1.68
CA ARG A 142 10.73 0.68 -1.37
C ARG A 142 11.87 1.67 -1.62
N LEU A 143 11.80 2.37 -2.75
CA LEU A 143 12.84 3.33 -3.16
C LEU A 143 12.80 4.61 -2.31
N THR A 144 11.63 5.14 -2.01
CA THR A 144 11.47 6.44 -1.35
C THR A 144 11.54 6.37 0.16
N GLU A 145 10.94 5.34 0.76
CA GLU A 145 10.81 5.27 2.22
C GLU A 145 11.84 4.32 2.88
N PHE A 146 12.35 3.36 2.10
CA PHE A 146 13.26 2.33 2.61
C PHE A 146 14.63 2.33 1.91
N GLY A 147 14.99 3.44 1.26
CA GLY A 147 16.32 3.66 0.70
C GLY A 147 16.73 2.65 -0.38
N GLY A 148 15.76 2.05 -1.08
CA GLY A 148 16.02 1.12 -2.18
C GLY A 148 16.56 -0.26 -1.73
N ARG A 149 16.52 -0.59 -0.44
CA ARG A 149 16.99 -1.88 0.08
C ARG A 149 16.23 -3.04 -0.56
N LYS A 150 16.91 -4.18 -0.73
CA LYS A 150 16.26 -5.40 -1.21
C LYS A 150 15.26 -5.91 -0.18
N TRP A 151 14.08 -6.29 -0.65
CA TRP A 151 13.04 -6.89 0.17
C TRP A 151 12.98 -8.41 -0.04
N VAL A 152 12.66 -9.12 1.02
CA VAL A 152 12.15 -10.49 0.95
C VAL A 152 10.64 -10.39 0.87
N THR A 153 10.04 -10.97 -0.18
CA THR A 153 8.59 -10.93 -0.37
C THR A 153 7.97 -12.26 0.04
N MET A 154 6.84 -12.18 0.73
CA MET A 154 6.02 -13.34 1.05
C MET A 154 4.63 -13.11 0.46
N GLY A 155 4.12 -14.11 -0.26
CA GLY A 155 2.79 -14.10 -0.87
C GLY A 155 2.23 -15.52 -0.97
N GLN A 156 0.91 -15.62 -1.13
CA GLN A 156 0.19 -16.85 -1.40
C GLN A 156 -0.29 -16.86 -2.84
#